data_e62845a68fcb54bf3beaf92f808ece08
#
_entry.id   e62845a68fcb54bf3beaf92f808ece08
#
_cell.length_a   1.000
_cell.length_b   1.000
_cell.length_c   1.000
_cell.angle_alpha   90.00
_cell.angle_beta   90.00
_cell.angle_gamma   90.00
#
_symmetry.space_group_name_H-M   'P 1'
#
loop_
_entity.id
_entity.type
_entity.pdbx_description
1 polymer ?
#
loop_
_entity_poly.entity_id
_entity_poly.type
_entity_poly.pdbx_seq_one_letter_code
_entity_poly.pdbx_strand_id
1 'polypeptide(L)'
;MSWEYKRRVKDYETDRMGVVHHSNYLRLLEDARMDWLGDNLISYSKLEKSGVIIPCVSASGDFLNYLRYDDPFKVVMRLTGFKGVKMSFAYEIINTDTNELCYKGVSSHFFAKDGSYKPYLSFRKDFPELYKKMTALVEP
;
A
#
# COMPACT_ATOMS: atom_id res chain seq x y z
N MET A 1 4.74 11.85 -11.02
CA MET A 1 5.75 10.79 -10.75
C MET A 1 5.18 9.75 -9.84
N SER A 2 5.31 8.51 -10.22
CA SER A 2 4.88 7.41 -9.36
C SER A 2 5.92 7.16 -8.27
N TRP A 3 5.44 6.78 -7.10
CA TRP A 3 6.28 6.42 -5.97
C TRP A 3 6.64 4.94 -6.03
N GLU A 4 7.85 4.58 -5.62
CA GLU A 4 8.36 3.22 -5.68
C GLU A 4 8.94 2.75 -4.35
N TYR A 5 8.66 1.49 -4.02
CA TYR A 5 9.25 0.78 -2.90
C TYR A 5 10.15 -0.31 -3.48
N LYS A 6 11.41 -0.36 -3.06
CA LYS A 6 12.41 -1.28 -3.64
C LYS A 6 13.06 -2.12 -2.57
N ARG A 7 13.16 -3.43 -2.81
CA ARG A 7 14.00 -4.33 -2.04
C ARG A 7 14.18 -5.67 -2.77
N ARG A 8 14.80 -6.62 -2.10
CA ARG A 8 14.97 -7.98 -2.61
C ARG A 8 14.06 -8.94 -1.85
N VAL A 9 13.68 -10.03 -2.53
CA VAL A 9 12.88 -11.11 -1.93
C VAL A 9 13.71 -11.80 -0.84
N LYS A 10 13.09 -12.00 0.32
CA LYS A 10 13.71 -12.69 1.45
C LYS A 10 13.37 -14.19 1.40
N ASP A 11 14.29 -15.01 1.92
CA ASP A 11 14.15 -16.47 1.91
C ASP A 11 12.81 -16.93 2.50
N TYR A 12 12.43 -16.38 3.66
CA TYR A 12 11.20 -16.79 4.33
C TYR A 12 9.90 -16.35 3.62
N GLU A 13 10.03 -15.60 2.56
CA GLU A 13 8.87 -15.18 1.75
C GLU A 13 8.56 -16.18 0.64
N THR A 14 9.48 -17.11 0.39
CA THR A 14 9.31 -18.13 -0.65
C THR A 14 8.64 -19.39 -0.09
N ASP A 15 8.00 -20.11 -0.99
CA ASP A 15 7.35 -21.37 -0.67
C ASP A 15 8.16 -22.57 -1.16
N ARG A 16 7.57 -23.75 -1.04
CA ARG A 16 8.22 -24.99 -1.42
C ARG A 16 8.55 -25.09 -2.91
N MET A 17 7.85 -24.33 -3.75
CA MET A 17 8.13 -24.26 -5.20
C MET A 17 9.31 -23.32 -5.51
N GLY A 18 9.84 -22.62 -4.52
CA GLY A 18 10.95 -21.69 -4.69
C GLY A 18 10.53 -20.32 -5.19
N VAL A 19 9.25 -20.00 -5.12
CA VAL A 19 8.73 -18.70 -5.52
C VAL A 19 8.06 -18.02 -4.33
N VAL A 20 7.88 -16.71 -4.40
CA VAL A 20 7.18 -15.95 -3.35
C VAL A 20 5.78 -16.55 -3.17
N HIS A 21 5.46 -16.93 -1.94
CA HIS A 21 4.14 -17.47 -1.63
C HIS A 21 3.08 -16.40 -1.89
N HIS A 22 1.98 -16.81 -2.51
CA HIS A 22 0.93 -15.84 -2.90
C HIS A 22 0.43 -14.97 -1.75
N SER A 23 0.37 -15.50 -0.53
CA SER A 23 -0.05 -14.72 0.64
C SER A 23 0.91 -13.57 0.97
N ASN A 24 2.18 -13.69 0.59
CA ASN A 24 3.19 -12.68 0.89
C ASN A 24 3.08 -11.44 -0.01
N TYR A 25 2.41 -11.54 -1.15
CA TYR A 25 2.20 -10.36 -2.01
C TYR A 25 1.44 -9.26 -1.26
N LEU A 26 0.41 -9.63 -0.51
CA LEU A 26 -0.33 -8.65 0.30
C LEU A 26 0.55 -8.00 1.36
N ARG A 27 1.51 -8.75 1.92
CA ARG A 27 2.48 -8.22 2.88
C ARG A 27 3.47 -7.27 2.24
N LEU A 28 3.92 -7.58 1.02
CA LEU A 28 4.78 -6.67 0.25
C LEU A 28 4.07 -5.35 -0.01
N LEU A 29 2.79 -5.42 -0.35
CA LEU A 29 1.98 -4.21 -0.57
C LEU A 29 1.78 -3.42 0.73
N GLU A 30 1.62 -4.09 1.86
CA GLU A 30 1.52 -3.41 3.16
C GLU A 30 2.81 -2.67 3.49
N ASP A 31 3.97 -3.32 3.30
CA ASP A 31 5.26 -2.67 3.50
C ASP A 31 5.37 -1.41 2.63
N ALA A 32 4.96 -1.52 1.37
CA ALA A 32 4.96 -0.38 0.45
C ALA A 32 4.02 0.73 0.93
N ARG A 33 2.81 0.39 1.39
CA ARG A 33 1.86 1.40 1.90
C ARG A 33 2.40 2.13 3.12
N MET A 34 3.06 1.41 4.04
CA MET A 34 3.63 2.03 5.23
C MET A 34 4.72 3.04 4.86
N ASP A 35 5.59 2.68 3.93
CA ASP A 35 6.63 3.59 3.44
C ASP A 35 6.04 4.76 2.65
N TRP A 36 5.05 4.49 1.80
CA TRP A 36 4.36 5.54 1.04
C TRP A 36 3.73 6.57 1.97
N LEU A 37 3.07 6.07 3.00
CA LEU A 37 2.40 6.93 3.99
C LEU A 37 3.42 7.84 4.69
N GLY A 38 4.53 7.27 5.13
CA GLY A 38 5.59 8.02 5.81
C GLY A 38 6.25 9.04 4.91
N ASP A 39 6.47 8.70 3.64
CA ASP A 39 7.13 9.59 2.67
C ASP A 39 6.22 10.71 2.20
N ASN A 40 4.93 10.47 2.05
CA ASN A 40 4.02 11.39 1.38
C ASN A 40 3.06 12.11 2.31
N LEU A 41 2.75 11.54 3.46
CA LEU A 41 1.76 12.10 4.38
C LEU A 41 2.29 12.22 5.80
N ILE A 42 2.32 11.11 6.51
CA ILE A 42 2.70 11.03 7.94
C ILE A 42 3.04 9.58 8.24
N SER A 43 4.02 9.32 9.10
CA SER A 43 4.30 7.93 9.49
C SER A 43 3.07 7.31 10.16
N TYR A 44 2.84 6.03 9.91
CA TYR A 44 1.69 5.33 10.48
C TYR A 44 1.72 5.35 12.01
N SER A 45 2.91 5.24 12.60
CA SER A 45 3.09 5.33 14.04
C SER A 45 2.56 6.66 14.61
N LYS A 46 2.86 7.77 13.95
CA LYS A 46 2.36 9.09 14.37
C LYS A 46 0.85 9.22 14.16
N LEU A 47 0.35 8.69 13.06
CA LEU A 47 -1.08 8.68 12.76
C LEU A 47 -1.85 7.89 13.83
N GLU A 48 -1.36 6.70 14.18
CA GLU A 48 -1.95 5.85 15.20
C GLU A 48 -1.96 6.54 16.57
N LYS A 49 -0.88 7.23 16.93
CA LYS A 49 -0.80 8.01 18.17
C LYS A 49 -1.82 9.14 18.21
N SER A 50 -2.24 9.65 17.06
CA SER A 50 -3.30 10.66 17.00
C SER A 50 -4.71 10.07 17.00
N GLY A 51 -4.82 8.74 17.15
CA GLY A 51 -6.09 8.03 17.25
C GLY A 51 -6.71 7.64 15.92
N VAL A 52 -5.91 7.60 14.85
CA VAL A 52 -6.39 7.26 13.50
C VAL A 52 -5.77 5.95 13.04
N ILE A 53 -6.60 5.06 12.51
CA ILE A 53 -6.18 3.79 11.90
C ILE A 53 -6.68 3.73 10.46
N ILE A 54 -6.12 2.79 9.69
CA ILE A 54 -6.46 2.64 8.27
C ILE A 54 -6.82 1.18 7.98
N PRO A 55 -8.07 0.76 8.24
CA PRO A 55 -8.50 -0.59 7.91
C PRO A 55 -8.50 -0.85 6.41
N CYS A 56 -8.23 -2.09 6.02
CA CYS A 56 -8.37 -2.53 4.63
C CYS A 56 -9.81 -2.99 4.39
N VAL A 57 -10.44 -2.47 3.36
CA VAL A 57 -11.80 -2.83 2.96
C VAL A 57 -11.77 -3.96 1.94
N SER A 58 -10.88 -3.85 0.96
CA SER A 58 -10.77 -4.83 -0.11
C SER A 58 -9.36 -4.83 -0.68
N ALA A 59 -8.97 -5.99 -1.21
CA ALA A 59 -7.70 -6.15 -1.91
C ALA A 59 -7.88 -7.21 -2.97
N SER A 60 -7.44 -6.95 -4.18
CA SER A 60 -7.49 -7.92 -5.27
C SER A 60 -6.32 -7.70 -6.22
N GLY A 61 -5.96 -8.74 -6.95
CA GLY A 61 -4.88 -8.65 -7.92
C GLY A 61 -4.60 -9.97 -8.60
N ASP A 62 -3.68 -9.91 -9.55
CA ASP A 62 -3.30 -11.05 -10.37
C ASP A 62 -1.81 -11.33 -10.24
N PHE A 63 -1.47 -12.61 -10.14
CA PHE A 63 -0.09 -13.11 -10.10
C PHE A 63 0.31 -13.44 -11.54
N LEU A 64 1.23 -12.64 -12.10
CA LEU A 64 1.54 -12.70 -13.52
C LEU A 64 2.85 -13.40 -13.85
N ASN A 65 3.88 -13.16 -13.04
CA ASN A 65 5.18 -13.81 -13.15
C ASN A 65 5.70 -14.06 -11.73
N TYR A 66 6.53 -15.09 -11.57
CA TYR A 66 7.00 -15.48 -10.25
C TYR A 66 8.26 -14.72 -9.85
N LEU A 67 8.29 -14.26 -8.59
CA LEU A 67 9.49 -13.77 -7.94
C LEU A 67 10.13 -14.92 -7.14
N ARG A 68 11.45 -14.98 -7.15
CA ARG A 68 12.24 -15.99 -6.44
C ARG A 68 13.10 -15.35 -5.36
N TYR A 69 13.70 -16.16 -4.51
CA TYR A 69 14.62 -15.69 -3.49
C TYR A 69 15.67 -14.77 -4.11
N ASP A 70 15.94 -13.68 -3.41
CA ASP A 70 16.94 -12.67 -3.75
C ASP A 70 16.68 -11.88 -5.04
N ASP A 71 15.57 -12.11 -5.70
CA ASP A 71 15.18 -11.27 -6.85
C ASP A 71 14.97 -9.82 -6.40
N PRO A 72 15.59 -8.85 -7.08
CA PRO A 72 15.29 -7.45 -6.81
C PRO A 72 13.95 -7.09 -7.42
N PHE A 73 13.14 -6.35 -6.67
CA PHE A 73 11.85 -5.91 -7.18
C PHE A 73 11.53 -4.50 -6.71
N LYS A 74 10.57 -3.90 -7.40
CA LYS A 74 9.96 -2.65 -6.96
C LYS A 74 8.45 -2.78 -6.95
N VAL A 75 7.82 -2.11 -6.01
CA VAL A 75 6.38 -1.89 -5.99
C VAL A 75 6.14 -0.47 -6.45
N VAL A 76 5.50 -0.32 -7.59
CA VAL A 76 5.04 0.98 -8.08
C VAL A 76 3.64 1.17 -7.52
N MET A 77 3.43 2.23 -6.78
CA MET A 77 2.20 2.45 -6.05
C MET A 77 1.71 3.88 -6.26
N ARG A 78 0.40 4.03 -6.38
CA ARG A 78 -0.22 5.35 -6.50
C ARG A 78 -1.58 5.37 -5.83
N LEU A 79 -1.92 6.51 -5.27
CA LEU A 79 -3.25 6.78 -4.73
C LEU A 79 -4.14 7.16 -5.91
N THR A 80 -5.10 6.31 -6.25
CA THR A 80 -5.97 6.50 -7.42
C THR A 80 -7.27 7.21 -7.10
N GLY A 81 -7.65 7.26 -5.83
CA GLY A 81 -8.87 7.94 -5.41
C GLY A 81 -8.88 8.22 -3.92
N PHE A 82 -9.48 9.33 -3.57
CA PHE A 82 -9.73 9.70 -2.18
C PHE A 82 -11.05 10.47 -2.13
N LYS A 83 -12.08 9.83 -1.57
CA LYS A 83 -13.41 10.42 -1.49
C LYS A 83 -13.97 10.23 -0.09
N GLY A 84 -14.34 11.34 0.54
CA GLY A 84 -14.69 11.33 1.96
C GLY A 84 -13.45 10.98 2.76
N VAL A 85 -13.41 9.79 3.32
CA VAL A 85 -12.21 9.22 3.99
C VAL A 85 -11.77 7.91 3.36
N LYS A 86 -12.44 7.48 2.28
CA LYS A 86 -12.11 6.25 1.57
C LYS A 86 -11.01 6.52 0.55
N MET A 87 -9.98 5.67 0.58
CA MET A 87 -8.84 5.76 -0.34
C MET A 87 -8.69 4.49 -1.15
N SER A 88 -8.20 4.63 -2.36
CA SER A 88 -7.93 3.52 -3.27
C SER A 88 -6.51 3.62 -3.80
N PHE A 89 -5.81 2.48 -3.84
CA PHE A 89 -4.45 2.40 -4.34
C PHE A 89 -4.37 1.39 -5.49
N ALA A 90 -3.49 1.68 -6.43
CA ALA A 90 -3.12 0.73 -7.48
C ALA A 90 -1.64 0.39 -7.34
N TYR A 91 -1.31 -0.86 -7.63
CA TYR A 91 0.04 -1.40 -7.44
C TYR A 91 0.48 -2.20 -8.64
N GLU A 92 1.79 -2.12 -8.92
CA GLU A 92 2.47 -3.05 -9.80
C GLU A 92 3.74 -3.51 -9.11
N ILE A 93 4.02 -4.82 -9.13
CA ILE A 93 5.29 -5.36 -8.63
C ILE A 93 6.09 -5.82 -9.84
N ILE A 94 7.28 -5.29 -10.00
CA ILE A 94 8.13 -5.51 -11.16
C ILE A 94 9.47 -6.06 -10.70
N ASN A 95 9.92 -7.16 -11.33
CA ASN A 95 11.27 -7.68 -11.15
C ASN A 95 12.22 -6.71 -11.87
N THR A 96 13.14 -6.09 -11.14
CA THR A 96 14.00 -5.06 -11.71
C THR A 96 15.19 -5.61 -12.50
N ASP A 97 15.49 -6.90 -12.38
CA ASP A 97 16.49 -7.55 -13.24
C ASP A 97 15.94 -7.89 -14.61
N THR A 98 14.71 -8.38 -14.66
CA THR A 98 14.09 -8.85 -15.91
C THR A 98 13.11 -7.84 -16.50
N ASN A 99 12.70 -6.85 -15.71
CA ASN A 99 11.66 -5.88 -16.05
C ASN A 99 10.27 -6.52 -16.27
N GLU A 100 10.08 -7.74 -15.75
CA GLU A 100 8.80 -8.43 -15.84
C GLU A 100 7.82 -7.91 -14.80
N LEU A 101 6.56 -7.74 -15.22
CA LEU A 101 5.46 -7.44 -14.30
C LEU A 101 5.05 -8.74 -13.61
N CYS A 102 5.20 -8.79 -12.29
CA CYS A 102 4.95 -9.99 -11.49
C CYS A 102 3.59 -9.99 -10.81
N TYR A 103 3.08 -8.81 -10.48
CA TYR A 103 1.80 -8.65 -9.81
C TYR A 103 1.19 -7.32 -10.20
N LYS A 104 -0.12 -7.32 -10.35
CA LYS A 104 -0.90 -6.09 -10.58
C LYS A 104 -2.17 -6.17 -9.75
N GLY A 105 -2.45 -5.13 -8.98
CA GLY A 105 -3.61 -5.16 -8.10
C GLY A 105 -4.03 -3.81 -7.58
N VAL A 106 -5.10 -3.85 -6.79
CA VAL A 106 -5.72 -2.68 -6.19
C VAL A 106 -6.11 -2.99 -4.75
N SER A 107 -6.20 -1.96 -3.93
CA SER A 107 -6.77 -2.09 -2.58
C SER A 107 -7.54 -0.84 -2.23
N SER A 108 -8.47 -0.98 -1.27
CA SER A 108 -9.19 0.17 -0.74
C SER A 108 -9.20 0.13 0.77
N HIS A 109 -9.16 1.30 1.36
CA HIS A 109 -9.06 1.52 2.79
C HIS A 109 -9.86 2.77 3.15
N PHE A 110 -9.99 3.03 4.46
CA PHE A 110 -10.52 4.32 4.89
C PHE A 110 -9.84 4.73 6.19
N PHE A 111 -9.88 6.04 6.49
CA PHE A 111 -9.46 6.52 7.80
C PHE A 111 -10.57 6.23 8.81
N ALA A 112 -10.21 5.62 9.94
CA ALA A 112 -11.12 5.30 11.03
C ALA A 112 -10.55 5.81 12.35
N LYS A 113 -11.41 6.03 13.34
CA LYS A 113 -10.95 6.24 14.70
C LYS A 113 -10.52 4.91 15.29
N ASP A 114 -9.43 4.91 16.05
CA ASP A 114 -8.97 3.72 16.75
C ASP A 114 -10.11 3.17 17.64
N GLY A 115 -10.35 1.87 17.52
CA GLY A 115 -11.43 1.18 18.24
C GLY A 115 -12.80 1.24 17.56
N SER A 116 -13.01 2.11 16.57
CA SER A 116 -14.32 2.26 15.92
C SER A 116 -14.51 1.34 14.72
N TYR A 117 -13.50 1.16 13.89
CA TYR A 117 -13.54 0.39 12.63
C TYR A 117 -14.62 0.86 11.64
N LYS A 118 -15.07 2.10 11.78
CA LYS A 118 -16.02 2.75 10.86
C LYS A 118 -15.37 3.97 10.25
N PRO A 119 -15.84 4.43 9.07
CA PRO A 119 -15.32 5.65 8.47
C PRO A 119 -15.35 6.83 9.45
N TYR A 120 -14.23 7.55 9.52
CA TYR A 120 -14.06 8.70 10.40
C TYR A 120 -14.69 9.93 9.74
N LEU A 121 -15.99 10.13 9.97
CA LEU A 121 -16.77 11.15 9.25
C LEU A 121 -16.30 12.59 9.49
N SER A 122 -15.74 12.88 10.66
CA SER A 122 -15.23 14.22 10.98
C SER A 122 -13.72 14.39 10.69
N PHE A 123 -13.13 13.45 9.94
CA PHE A 123 -11.66 13.47 9.65
C PHE A 123 -11.24 14.82 9.02
N ARG A 124 -11.98 15.29 8.03
CA ARG A 124 -11.67 16.55 7.35
C ARG A 124 -11.65 17.74 8.31
N LYS A 125 -12.58 17.75 9.26
CA LYS A 125 -12.69 18.80 10.28
C LYS A 125 -11.59 18.70 11.31
N ASP A 126 -11.29 17.47 11.76
CA ASP A 126 -10.33 17.22 12.85
C ASP A 126 -8.87 17.23 12.36
N PHE A 127 -8.65 16.83 11.10
CA PHE A 127 -7.32 16.76 10.47
C PHE A 127 -7.30 17.44 9.11
N PRO A 128 -7.56 18.76 9.05
CA PRO A 128 -7.70 19.45 7.77
C PRO A 128 -6.45 19.42 6.91
N GLU A 129 -5.26 19.45 7.52
CA GLU A 129 -4.00 19.44 6.79
C GLU A 129 -3.74 18.06 6.15
N LEU A 130 -4.01 16.98 6.89
CA LEU A 130 -3.87 15.62 6.35
C LEU A 130 -4.87 15.38 5.23
N TYR A 131 -6.10 15.84 5.41
CA TYR A 131 -7.14 15.74 4.39
C TYR A 131 -6.72 16.45 3.10
N LYS A 132 -6.18 17.65 3.22
CA LYS A 132 -5.71 18.45 2.10
C LYS A 132 -4.55 17.76 1.37
N LYS A 133 -3.59 17.24 2.13
CA LYS A 133 -2.45 16.49 1.57
C LYS A 133 -2.91 15.27 0.80
N MET A 134 -3.82 14.47 1.37
CA MET A 134 -4.36 13.29 0.69
C MET A 134 -5.03 13.65 -0.62
N THR A 135 -5.84 14.69 -0.62
CA THR A 135 -6.51 15.15 -1.84
C THR A 135 -5.51 15.53 -2.92
N ALA A 136 -4.41 16.17 -2.54
CA ALA A 136 -3.36 16.58 -3.48
C ALA A 136 -2.54 15.41 -4.01
N LEU A 137 -2.50 14.27 -3.31
CA LEU A 137 -1.71 13.10 -3.68
C LEU A 137 -2.42 12.18 -4.69
N VAL A 138 -3.70 12.40 -4.96
CA VAL A 138 -4.46 11.55 -5.88
C VAL A 138 -3.88 11.67 -7.30
N GLU A 139 -3.57 10.51 -7.88
CA GLU A 139 -3.07 10.39 -9.26
C GLU A 139 -4.12 9.69 -10.11
N PRO A 140 -4.59 10.32 -11.19
CA PRO A 140 -5.60 9.72 -12.06
C PRO A 140 -5.11 8.47 -12.80
#